data_df18416496c76f7e25e264bcfcabf0be
#
_entry.id   df18416496c76f7e25e264bcfcabf0be
#
_cell.length_a   1.000
_cell.length_b   1.000
_cell.length_c   1.000
_cell.angle_alpha   90.00
_cell.angle_beta   90.00
_cell.angle_gamma   90.00
#
_symmetry.space_group_name_H-M   'P 1'
#
loop_
_entity.id
_entity.type
_entity.pdbx_description
1 polymer ?
#
loop_
_entity_poly.entity_id
_entity_poly.type
_entity_poly.pdbx_seq_one_letter_code
_entity_poly.pdbx_strand_id
1 'polypeptide(L)'
;MTSPKQASDDIRFMGRAIALAKARMGQTWPNPAVGCVVVREGEVVAEAATAPGGRPHAEEQAVPAAGDRARGAVAYVTMEPCGARSSGRTSCSHFLIDAGVARVVVAAVDPSPFASGRGVERLKKAGLEVETGLLAQEAAVLYEGYLHRVETGRPMVRISDDGEGFDARFAA
;
A
#
# COMPACT_ATOMS: atom_id res chain seq x y z
N MET A 1 8.11 13.55 -18.80
CA MET A 1 7.24 14.52 -18.10
C MET A 1 5.83 13.96 -18.08
N THR A 2 5.24 13.80 -16.90
CA THR A 2 3.86 13.34 -16.73
C THR A 2 2.90 14.38 -17.29
N SER A 3 1.89 13.99 -18.09
CA SER A 3 0.90 14.93 -18.61
C SER A 3 0.00 15.47 -17.49
N PRO A 4 -0.60 16.68 -17.62
CA PRO A 4 -1.51 17.21 -16.61
C PRO A 4 -2.69 16.27 -16.30
N LYS A 5 -3.20 15.58 -17.33
CA LYS A 5 -4.26 14.58 -17.17
C LYS A 5 -3.77 13.40 -16.34
N GLN A 6 -2.59 12.88 -16.62
CA GLN A 6 -2.01 11.76 -15.88
C GLN A 6 -1.78 12.13 -14.41
N ALA A 7 -1.26 13.34 -14.13
CA ALA A 7 -1.08 13.80 -12.76
C ALA A 7 -2.40 13.88 -11.98
N SER A 8 -3.48 14.38 -12.62
CA SER A 8 -4.82 14.42 -12.01
C SER A 8 -5.38 13.00 -11.76
N ASP A 9 -5.20 12.08 -12.70
CA ASP A 9 -5.63 10.70 -12.56
C ASP A 9 -4.83 9.97 -11.46
N ASP A 10 -3.53 10.20 -11.38
CA ASP A 10 -2.67 9.64 -10.34
C ASP A 10 -3.13 10.07 -8.94
N ILE A 11 -3.42 11.37 -8.75
CA ILE A 11 -3.97 11.89 -7.47
C ILE A 11 -5.30 11.22 -7.14
N ARG A 12 -6.21 11.11 -8.10
CA ARG A 12 -7.52 10.48 -7.90
C ARG A 12 -7.42 9.02 -7.46
N PHE A 13 -6.59 8.24 -8.14
CA PHE A 13 -6.46 6.81 -7.83
C PHE A 13 -5.68 6.55 -6.55
N MET A 14 -4.65 7.36 -6.25
CA MET A 14 -3.97 7.28 -4.96
C MET A 14 -4.90 7.69 -3.82
N GLY A 15 -5.70 8.74 -3.99
CA GLY A 15 -6.72 9.14 -3.01
C GLY A 15 -7.73 8.01 -2.73
N ARG A 16 -8.12 7.25 -3.78
CA ARG A 16 -8.96 6.05 -3.62
C ARG A 16 -8.27 4.95 -2.83
N ALA A 17 -6.99 4.69 -3.09
CA ALA A 17 -6.21 3.72 -2.32
C ALA A 17 -6.09 4.12 -0.84
N ILE A 18 -5.87 5.41 -0.56
CA ILE A 18 -5.84 5.95 0.81
C ILE A 18 -7.19 5.76 1.51
N ALA A 19 -8.31 6.00 0.84
CA ALA A 19 -9.64 5.78 1.40
C ALA A 19 -9.89 4.31 1.77
N LEU A 20 -9.44 3.37 0.93
CA LEU A 20 -9.50 1.93 1.22
C LEU A 20 -8.67 1.55 2.44
N ALA A 21 -7.45 2.09 2.55
CA ALA A 21 -6.59 1.87 3.71
C ALA A 21 -7.23 2.45 4.99
N LYS A 22 -7.76 3.68 4.92
CA LYS A 22 -8.43 4.34 6.05
C LYS A 22 -9.58 3.51 6.60
N ALA A 23 -10.39 2.90 5.73
CA ALA A 23 -11.50 2.03 6.14
C ALA A 23 -11.06 0.75 6.89
N ARG A 24 -9.77 0.41 6.85
CA ARG A 24 -9.18 -0.77 7.53
C ARG A 24 -8.36 -0.42 8.77
N MET A 25 -8.19 0.85 9.09
CA MET A 25 -7.49 1.25 10.32
C MET A 25 -8.13 0.59 11.56
N GLY A 26 -7.29 0.18 12.49
CA GLY A 26 -7.71 -0.52 13.70
C GLY A 26 -8.07 -2.01 13.51
N GLN A 27 -8.03 -2.54 12.29
CA GLN A 27 -8.41 -3.94 12.00
C GLN A 27 -7.25 -4.82 11.55
N THR A 28 -6.11 -4.23 11.19
CA THR A 28 -5.03 -4.92 10.46
C THR A 28 -3.82 -5.30 11.32
N TRP A 29 -3.88 -5.08 12.63
CA TRP A 29 -2.80 -5.44 13.54
C TRP A 29 -2.30 -6.88 13.31
N PRO A 30 -0.96 -7.13 13.28
CA PRO A 30 0.17 -6.20 13.53
C PRO A 30 0.71 -5.49 12.27
N ASN A 31 0.09 -5.65 11.12
CA ASN A 31 0.50 -5.05 9.85
C ASN A 31 -0.18 -3.68 9.62
N PRO A 32 0.42 -2.80 8.81
CA PRO A 32 -0.23 -1.54 8.47
C PRO A 32 -1.47 -1.76 7.59
N ALA A 33 -2.42 -0.83 7.69
CA ALA A 33 -3.56 -0.78 6.79
C ALA A 33 -3.11 -0.18 5.44
N VAL A 34 -2.95 -1.00 4.41
CA VAL A 34 -2.52 -0.60 3.07
C VAL A 34 -3.68 -0.73 2.10
N GLY A 35 -3.82 0.22 1.19
CA GLY A 35 -4.74 0.16 0.06
C GLY A 35 -3.99 -0.04 -1.25
N CYS A 36 -4.56 -0.82 -2.16
CA CYS A 36 -4.06 -1.06 -3.50
C CYS A 36 -5.18 -0.89 -4.52
N VAL A 37 -4.95 -0.06 -5.54
CA VAL A 37 -5.86 0.15 -6.67
C VAL A 37 -5.12 -0.17 -7.95
N VAL A 38 -5.63 -1.10 -8.74
CA VAL A 38 -5.06 -1.49 -10.04
C VAL A 38 -5.90 -0.85 -11.14
N VAL A 39 -5.25 -0.09 -12.02
CA VAL A 39 -5.89 0.71 -13.07
C VAL A 39 -5.35 0.32 -14.43
N ARG A 40 -6.25 0.01 -15.36
CA ARG A 40 -5.92 -0.23 -16.77
C ARG A 40 -6.71 0.72 -17.65
N GLU A 41 -6.01 1.47 -18.52
CA GLU A 41 -6.64 2.39 -19.49
C GLU A 41 -7.58 3.43 -18.84
N GLY A 42 -7.23 3.89 -17.62
CA GLY A 42 -8.01 4.88 -16.86
C GLY A 42 -9.19 4.30 -16.07
N GLU A 43 -9.41 2.99 -16.10
CA GLU A 43 -10.44 2.28 -15.34
C GLU A 43 -9.86 1.48 -14.18
N VAL A 44 -10.53 1.49 -13.04
CA VAL A 44 -10.20 0.62 -11.91
C VAL A 44 -10.62 -0.81 -12.28
N VAL A 45 -9.63 -1.70 -12.40
CA VAL A 45 -9.86 -3.10 -12.74
C VAL A 45 -9.89 -4.01 -11.51
N ALA A 46 -9.26 -3.60 -10.43
CA ALA A 46 -9.36 -4.23 -9.12
C ALA A 46 -8.89 -3.28 -8.03
N GLU A 47 -9.36 -3.50 -6.83
CA GLU A 47 -8.91 -2.79 -5.64
C GLU A 47 -9.08 -3.64 -4.39
N ALA A 48 -8.23 -3.42 -3.41
CA ALA A 48 -8.30 -4.08 -2.11
C ALA A 48 -7.57 -3.26 -1.05
N ALA A 49 -7.82 -3.62 0.20
CA ALA A 49 -7.03 -3.18 1.34
C ALA A 49 -6.55 -4.37 2.15
N THR A 50 -5.54 -4.18 2.98
CA THR A 50 -5.07 -5.19 3.93
C THR A 50 -6.26 -5.78 4.68
N ALA A 51 -6.37 -7.10 4.71
CA ALA A 51 -7.47 -7.78 5.39
C ALA A 51 -7.38 -7.66 6.92
N PRO A 52 -8.50 -7.82 7.63
CA PRO A 52 -8.50 -7.93 9.09
C PRO A 52 -7.48 -8.95 9.58
N GLY A 53 -6.78 -8.64 10.67
CA GLY A 53 -5.65 -9.45 11.15
C GLY A 53 -4.36 -9.26 10.35
N GLY A 54 -4.33 -8.30 9.40
CA GLY A 54 -3.14 -7.87 8.69
C GLY A 54 -2.75 -8.73 7.48
N ARG A 55 -3.53 -9.76 7.15
CA ARG A 55 -3.28 -10.63 5.99
C ARG A 55 -4.57 -11.18 5.40
N PRO A 56 -4.63 -11.41 4.05
CA PRO A 56 -3.61 -11.07 3.05
C PRO A 56 -3.39 -9.56 2.90
N HIS A 57 -2.23 -9.17 2.33
CA HIS A 57 -1.95 -7.76 2.01
C HIS A 57 -2.84 -7.27 0.86
N ALA A 58 -2.91 -5.95 0.66
CA ALA A 58 -3.75 -5.35 -0.36
C ALA A 58 -3.40 -5.85 -1.77
N GLU A 59 -2.11 -5.91 -2.11
CA GLU A 59 -1.64 -6.36 -3.42
C GLU A 59 -1.91 -7.85 -3.66
N GLU A 60 -1.84 -8.68 -2.61
CA GLU A 60 -2.18 -10.12 -2.69
C GLU A 60 -3.64 -10.37 -3.07
N GLN A 61 -4.48 -9.39 -2.85
CA GLN A 61 -5.91 -9.44 -3.16
C GLN A 61 -6.22 -8.74 -4.49
N ALA A 62 -5.74 -7.49 -4.65
CA ALA A 62 -6.04 -6.68 -5.82
C ALA A 62 -5.43 -7.25 -7.11
N VAL A 63 -4.18 -7.71 -7.07
CA VAL A 63 -3.48 -8.19 -8.28
C VAL A 63 -4.13 -9.46 -8.84
N PRO A 64 -4.39 -10.51 -8.06
CA PRO A 64 -5.12 -11.67 -8.57
C PRO A 64 -6.55 -11.35 -9.01
N ALA A 65 -7.25 -10.43 -8.33
CA ALA A 65 -8.60 -10.01 -8.72
C ALA A 65 -8.62 -9.27 -10.08
N ALA A 66 -7.55 -8.56 -10.43
CA ALA A 66 -7.40 -7.93 -11.74
C ALA A 66 -7.21 -8.96 -12.86
N GLY A 67 -6.67 -10.16 -12.55
CA GLY A 67 -6.39 -11.20 -13.53
C GLY A 67 -5.51 -10.69 -14.67
N ASP A 68 -5.86 -11.05 -15.90
CA ASP A 68 -5.09 -10.65 -17.10
C ASP A 68 -5.05 -9.13 -17.31
N ARG A 69 -6.00 -8.38 -16.73
CA ARG A 69 -6.02 -6.92 -16.81
C ARG A 69 -4.93 -6.25 -15.97
N ALA A 70 -4.26 -6.99 -15.08
CA ALA A 70 -3.09 -6.48 -14.36
C ALA A 70 -1.90 -6.24 -15.30
N ARG A 71 -1.80 -6.99 -16.41
CA ARG A 71 -0.71 -6.81 -17.38
C ARG A 71 -0.77 -5.44 -18.04
N GLY A 72 0.33 -4.69 -17.90
CA GLY A 72 0.44 -3.31 -18.41
C GLY A 72 -0.41 -2.30 -17.65
N ALA A 73 -0.99 -2.65 -16.49
CA ALA A 73 -1.73 -1.75 -15.62
C ALA A 73 -0.81 -0.86 -14.78
N VAL A 74 -1.39 0.13 -14.14
CA VAL A 74 -0.77 0.94 -13.08
C VAL A 74 -1.32 0.48 -11.73
N ALA A 75 -0.44 0.19 -10.77
CA ALA A 75 -0.82 -0.10 -9.39
C ALA A 75 -0.51 1.10 -8.49
N TYR A 76 -1.52 1.59 -7.78
CA TYR A 76 -1.40 2.63 -6.75
C TYR A 76 -1.43 1.97 -5.40
N VAL A 77 -0.35 2.10 -4.63
CA VAL A 77 -0.21 1.43 -3.33
C VAL A 77 0.16 2.47 -2.26
N THR A 78 -0.58 2.50 -1.18
CA THR A 78 -0.41 3.54 -0.16
C THR A 78 0.86 3.38 0.67
N MET A 79 1.44 2.18 0.72
CA MET A 79 2.75 1.91 1.33
C MET A 79 3.59 1.02 0.43
N GLU A 80 4.90 1.14 0.50
CA GLU A 80 5.85 0.36 -0.28
C GLU A 80 5.52 -1.15 -0.27
N PRO A 81 5.36 -1.79 -1.45
CA PRO A 81 5.19 -3.24 -1.55
C PRO A 81 6.35 -3.98 -0.90
N CYS A 82 6.05 -4.91 -0.01
CA CYS A 82 7.09 -5.63 0.70
C CYS A 82 8.06 -6.35 -0.26
N GLY A 83 9.36 -6.25 0.02
CA GLY A 83 10.42 -6.93 -0.73
C GLY A 83 10.70 -8.35 -0.23
N ALA A 84 10.36 -8.64 1.02
CA ALA A 84 10.52 -9.94 1.66
C ALA A 84 9.38 -10.17 2.67
N ARG A 85 9.25 -11.40 3.15
CA ARG A 85 8.30 -11.77 4.20
C ARG A 85 8.96 -12.66 5.24
N SER A 86 8.62 -12.47 6.50
CA SER A 86 9.04 -13.31 7.60
C SER A 86 8.62 -14.79 7.43
N SER A 87 7.53 -15.03 6.70
CA SER A 87 7.00 -16.38 6.43
C SER A 87 7.68 -17.09 5.25
N GLY A 88 8.63 -16.44 4.53
CA GLY A 88 9.23 -16.98 3.31
C GLY A 88 8.29 -17.06 2.10
N ARG A 89 7.04 -16.61 2.21
CA ARG A 89 6.07 -16.59 1.10
C ARG A 89 6.39 -15.49 0.09
N THR A 90 5.79 -15.58 -1.10
CA THR A 90 5.91 -14.59 -2.17
C THR A 90 5.60 -13.18 -1.65
N SER A 91 6.47 -12.23 -1.92
CA SER A 91 6.31 -10.83 -1.49
C SER A 91 5.41 -10.05 -2.45
N CYS A 92 4.88 -8.90 -2.00
CA CYS A 92 4.01 -8.06 -2.80
C CYS A 92 4.68 -7.56 -4.07
N SER A 93 5.99 -7.23 -4.01
CA SER A 93 6.75 -6.85 -5.20
C SER A 93 6.81 -7.95 -6.27
N HIS A 94 6.88 -9.23 -5.89
CA HIS A 94 6.79 -10.34 -6.84
C HIS A 94 5.41 -10.47 -7.46
N PHE A 95 4.32 -10.33 -6.69
CA PHE A 95 2.96 -10.36 -7.26
C PHE A 95 2.78 -9.33 -8.37
N LEU A 96 3.29 -8.11 -8.17
CA LEU A 96 3.22 -7.04 -9.17
C LEU A 96 4.06 -7.36 -10.42
N ILE A 97 5.26 -7.90 -10.23
CA ILE A 97 6.16 -8.29 -11.32
C ILE A 97 5.57 -9.44 -12.14
N ASP A 98 5.14 -10.51 -11.46
CA ASP A 98 4.64 -11.73 -12.11
C ASP A 98 3.34 -11.45 -12.90
N ALA A 99 2.52 -10.53 -12.41
CA ALA A 99 1.32 -10.06 -13.11
C ALA A 99 1.62 -9.15 -14.32
N GLY A 100 2.86 -8.69 -14.48
CA GLY A 100 3.26 -7.84 -15.59
C GLY A 100 2.71 -6.41 -15.47
N VAL A 101 2.55 -5.89 -14.26
CA VAL A 101 2.21 -4.48 -14.02
C VAL A 101 3.29 -3.60 -14.64
N ALA A 102 2.90 -2.52 -15.33
CA ALA A 102 3.85 -1.64 -16.02
C ALA A 102 4.40 -0.53 -15.11
N ARG A 103 3.56 0.02 -14.23
CA ARG A 103 3.92 1.14 -13.35
C ARG A 103 3.37 0.94 -11.95
N VAL A 104 4.16 1.29 -10.95
CA VAL A 104 3.74 1.29 -9.54
C VAL A 104 3.94 2.68 -8.96
N VAL A 105 2.88 3.24 -8.41
CA VAL A 105 2.88 4.53 -7.71
C VAL A 105 2.71 4.26 -6.21
N VAL A 106 3.67 4.71 -5.41
CA VAL A 106 3.73 4.47 -3.96
C VAL A 106 3.60 5.79 -3.21
N ALA A 107 2.72 5.86 -2.22
CA ALA A 107 2.59 7.06 -1.40
C ALA A 107 3.69 7.15 -0.33
N ALA A 108 3.86 6.12 0.48
CA ALA A 108 4.81 6.11 1.61
C ALA A 108 5.83 4.97 1.49
N VAL A 109 7.07 5.24 1.84
CA VAL A 109 8.12 4.22 1.98
C VAL A 109 7.97 3.53 3.34
N ASP A 110 8.08 2.21 3.36
CA ASP A 110 8.04 1.41 4.59
C ASP A 110 9.48 1.26 5.16
N PRO A 111 9.79 1.81 6.34
CA PRO A 111 11.11 1.69 6.95
C PRO A 111 11.37 0.32 7.58
N SER A 112 10.41 -0.59 7.58
CA SER A 112 10.57 -1.90 8.17
C SER A 112 11.66 -2.73 7.47
N PRO A 113 12.30 -3.70 8.15
CA PRO A 113 13.32 -4.57 7.55
C PRO A 113 12.81 -5.40 6.38
N PHE A 114 11.49 -5.54 6.23
CA PHE A 114 10.84 -6.33 5.17
C PHE A 114 10.62 -5.53 3.87
N ALA A 115 10.64 -4.22 3.95
CA ALA A 115 10.54 -3.32 2.81
C ALA A 115 11.81 -2.46 2.69
N SER A 116 11.96 -1.38 3.44
CA SER A 116 13.15 -0.50 3.49
C SER A 116 13.75 -0.17 2.11
N GLY A 117 12.94 0.15 1.13
CA GLY A 117 13.36 0.40 -0.24
C GLY A 117 13.58 -0.88 -1.08
N ARG A 118 13.60 -2.07 -0.48
CA ARG A 118 13.86 -3.34 -1.19
C ARG A 118 12.76 -3.70 -2.18
N GLY A 119 11.51 -3.39 -1.85
CA GLY A 119 10.37 -3.60 -2.73
C GLY A 119 10.47 -2.72 -3.97
N VAL A 120 10.69 -1.43 -3.77
CA VAL A 120 10.89 -0.43 -4.83
C VAL A 120 12.11 -0.79 -5.70
N GLU A 121 13.25 -1.15 -5.08
CA GLU A 121 14.44 -1.54 -5.80
C GLU A 121 14.20 -2.77 -6.69
N ARG A 122 13.51 -3.78 -6.17
CA ARG A 122 13.16 -4.99 -6.93
C ARG A 122 12.26 -4.67 -8.12
N LEU A 123 11.22 -3.86 -7.93
CA LEU A 123 10.34 -3.43 -9.01
C LEU A 123 11.11 -2.72 -10.12
N LYS A 124 11.99 -1.77 -9.76
CA LYS A 124 12.85 -1.06 -10.71
C LYS A 124 13.81 -2.00 -11.45
N LYS A 125 14.45 -2.94 -10.74
CA LYS A 125 15.35 -3.96 -11.36
C LYS A 125 14.61 -4.89 -12.32
N ALA A 126 13.34 -5.13 -12.09
CA ALA A 126 12.48 -5.91 -12.99
C ALA A 126 11.95 -5.09 -14.18
N GLY A 127 12.31 -3.81 -14.29
CA GLY A 127 11.95 -2.94 -15.41
C GLY A 127 10.62 -2.21 -15.27
N LEU A 128 9.98 -2.25 -14.09
CA LEU A 128 8.76 -1.49 -13.85
C LEU A 128 9.07 0.00 -13.63
N GLU A 129 8.22 0.87 -14.13
CA GLU A 129 8.23 2.28 -13.74
C GLU A 129 7.76 2.43 -12.29
N VAL A 130 8.56 3.08 -11.42
CA VAL A 130 8.19 3.26 -10.02
C VAL A 130 8.33 4.72 -9.62
N GLU A 131 7.23 5.28 -9.15
CA GLU A 131 7.14 6.63 -8.57
C GLU A 131 6.81 6.52 -7.07
N THR A 132 7.42 7.39 -6.25
CA THR A 132 7.22 7.40 -4.80
C THR A 132 6.91 8.80 -4.30
N GLY A 133 6.12 8.90 -3.23
CA GLY A 133 5.84 10.16 -2.55
C GLY A 133 4.54 10.85 -2.98
N LEU A 134 3.75 10.26 -3.87
CA LEU A 134 2.46 10.83 -4.25
C LEU A 134 1.47 10.78 -3.09
N LEU A 135 0.95 11.94 -2.66
CA LEU A 135 0.09 12.10 -1.48
C LEU A 135 0.71 11.52 -0.20
N ALA A 136 2.04 11.68 -0.05
CA ALA A 136 2.78 11.12 1.10
C ALA A 136 2.29 11.66 2.45
N GLN A 137 1.89 12.94 2.52
CA GLN A 137 1.41 13.56 3.75
C GLN A 137 0.06 12.99 4.16
N GLU A 138 -0.85 12.79 3.21
CA GLU A 138 -2.16 12.19 3.43
C GLU A 138 -2.04 10.72 3.84
N ALA A 139 -1.08 9.99 3.27
CA ALA A 139 -0.81 8.61 3.63
C ALA A 139 -0.11 8.47 4.99
N ALA A 140 0.72 9.44 5.40
CA ALA A 140 1.49 9.38 6.65
C ALA A 140 0.63 9.18 7.88
N VAL A 141 -0.56 9.81 7.91
CA VAL A 141 -1.52 9.70 9.01
C VAL A 141 -1.98 8.26 9.24
N LEU A 142 -2.05 7.45 8.17
CA LEU A 142 -2.44 6.04 8.25
C LEU A 142 -1.40 5.17 8.98
N TYR A 143 -0.14 5.60 9.01
CA TYR A 143 0.99 4.78 9.41
C TYR A 143 1.69 5.25 10.67
N GLU A 144 1.22 6.32 11.28
CA GLU A 144 1.87 6.93 12.45
C GLU A 144 2.09 5.92 13.58
N GLY A 145 1.07 5.16 13.96
CA GLY A 145 1.18 4.13 14.99
C GLY A 145 2.05 2.94 14.56
N TYR A 146 1.96 2.53 13.31
CA TYR A 146 2.82 1.48 12.76
C TYR A 146 4.29 1.89 12.76
N LEU A 147 4.60 3.07 12.25
CA LEU A 147 5.96 3.60 12.17
C LEU A 147 6.56 3.81 13.56
N HIS A 148 5.79 4.38 14.50
CA HIS A 148 6.21 4.51 15.90
C HIS A 148 6.62 3.16 16.49
N ARG A 149 5.84 2.11 16.25
CA ARG A 149 6.16 0.76 16.73
C ARG A 149 7.40 0.18 16.06
N VAL A 150 7.58 0.38 14.76
CA VAL A 150 8.78 -0.09 14.04
C VAL A 150 10.03 0.58 14.61
N GLU A 151 9.95 1.86 14.93
CA GLU A 151 11.06 2.66 15.44
C GLU A 151 11.37 2.38 16.92
N THR A 152 10.34 2.30 17.76
CA THR A 152 10.49 2.24 19.22
C THR A 152 10.28 0.86 19.83
N GLY A 153 9.71 -0.08 19.08
CA GLY A 153 9.25 -1.38 19.56
C GLY A 153 8.02 -1.30 20.47
N ARG A 154 7.40 -0.13 20.64
CA ARG A 154 6.26 0.13 21.54
C ARG A 154 5.04 0.58 20.76
N PRO A 155 3.83 0.18 21.19
CA PRO A 155 2.61 0.72 20.59
C PRO A 155 2.48 2.22 20.88
N MET A 156 1.95 2.97 19.92
CA MET A 156 1.52 4.33 20.16
C MET A 156 0.13 4.31 20.79
N VAL A 157 -0.01 5.00 21.92
CA VAL A 157 -1.30 5.13 22.61
C VAL A 157 -1.76 6.58 22.48
N ARG A 158 -2.94 6.77 21.94
CA ARG A 158 -3.66 8.06 21.91
C ARG A 158 -5.00 7.89 22.61
N ILE A 159 -5.37 8.89 23.38
CA ILE A 159 -6.72 9.03 23.93
C ILE A 159 -7.44 10.05 23.06
N SER A 160 -8.56 9.65 22.47
CA SER A 160 -9.37 10.53 21.63
C SER A 160 -10.85 10.21 21.85
N ASP A 161 -11.67 11.23 21.89
CA ASP A 161 -13.12 11.11 22.10
C ASP A 161 -13.87 10.69 20.83
N ASP A 162 -13.26 10.90 19.64
CA ASP A 162 -13.85 10.56 18.33
C ASP A 162 -13.57 9.13 17.87
N GLY A 163 -12.57 8.48 18.46
CA GLY A 163 -12.17 7.11 18.12
C GLY A 163 -11.61 6.93 16.70
N GLU A 164 -11.23 8.02 16.04
CA GLU A 164 -10.65 8.01 14.70
C GLU A 164 -9.11 8.00 14.74
N GLY A 165 -8.48 7.47 13.69
CA GLY A 165 -7.03 7.56 13.48
C GLY A 165 -6.18 6.55 14.24
N PHE A 166 -6.70 5.38 14.62
CA PHE A 166 -5.98 4.34 15.35
C PHE A 166 -5.72 3.09 14.52
N ASP A 167 -4.53 2.50 14.67
CA ASP A 167 -4.19 1.19 14.09
C ASP A 167 -4.83 0.00 14.81
N ALA A 168 -5.16 0.16 16.09
CA ALA A 168 -5.87 -0.82 16.88
C ALA A 168 -6.77 -0.11 17.91
N ARG A 169 -7.93 -0.70 18.20
CA ARG A 169 -8.85 -0.26 19.25
C ARG A 169 -8.85 -1.30 20.35
N PHE A 170 -8.66 -0.86 21.58
CA PHE A 170 -8.87 -1.69 22.74
C PHE A 170 -10.22 -1.33 23.33
N ALA A 171 -11.11 -2.32 23.48
CA ALA A 171 -12.32 -2.13 24.29
C ALA A 171 -11.91 -1.99 25.74
N ALA A 172 -12.47 -1.01 26.43
CA ALA A 172 -12.31 -0.82 27.87
C ALA A 172 -13.04 -1.91 28.66
#